data_888cf03f907e0a1296cba8bfdebd18ad
#
_entry.id   888cf03f907e0a1296cba8bfdebd18ad
#
_cell.length_a   1.000
_cell.length_b   1.000
_cell.length_c   1.000
_cell.angle_alpha   90.00
_cell.angle_beta   90.00
_cell.angle_gamma   90.00
#
_symmetry.space_group_name_H-M   'P 1'
#
loop_
_entity.id
_entity.type
_entity.pdbx_description
1 polymer ?
#
loop_
_entity_poly.entity_id
_entity_poly.type
_entity_poly.pdbx_seq_one_letter_code
_entity_poly.pdbx_strand_id
1 'polypeptide(L)'
;MKKSLILTFGSLFALLAGSLPAPAQVQAEVQAFQQSAGDRSILYRGKRGARYTILANGHPYWAQPGFERGDIVFEGNLYYDVPINIDALAQRALVQLQDSPFSVELTPENAPAFTIGDGHFVGIGPGGALPEGFSEVFGDGPVHVYKHVYKLLSSNTQNVNGDPIGYYDPDYRNDVTRHFAIRKVYYFRDAEGNFSRFKGRSALIRQFQDRKRIRQDVKAIQRRQPDLSFDDFCKAVLHSAAQ
;
A
#
# COMPACT_ATOMS: atom_id res chain seq x y z
N MET A 1 -24.08 18.52 18.42
CA MET A 1 -22.68 18.30 18.76
C MET A 1 -22.40 16.80 18.65
N LYS A 2 -21.95 16.33 17.48
CA LYS A 2 -21.53 14.92 17.28
C LYS A 2 -20.05 14.85 17.66
N LYS A 3 -19.74 14.22 18.79
CA LYS A 3 -18.36 13.87 19.14
C LYS A 3 -17.91 12.80 18.14
N SER A 4 -17.06 13.18 17.21
CA SER A 4 -16.35 12.27 16.32
C SER A 4 -15.43 11.41 17.20
N LEU A 5 -15.72 10.13 17.28
CA LEU A 5 -14.88 9.13 17.90
C LEU A 5 -13.69 8.92 16.94
N ILE A 6 -12.64 9.72 17.10
CA ILE A 6 -11.35 9.49 16.46
C ILE A 6 -10.75 8.30 17.18
N LEU A 7 -11.09 7.10 16.74
CA LEU A 7 -10.33 5.90 17.10
C LEU A 7 -8.90 6.14 16.62
N THR A 8 -7.99 6.22 17.57
CA THR A 8 -6.55 6.33 17.37
C THR A 8 -6.08 5.07 16.63
N PHE A 9 -5.98 5.17 15.31
CA PHE A 9 -5.49 4.12 14.42
C PHE A 9 -4.07 3.62 14.77
N GLY A 10 -3.33 4.38 15.60
CA GLY A 10 -2.07 3.94 16.17
C GLY A 10 -2.16 2.69 17.05
N SER A 11 -3.33 2.42 17.66
CA SER A 11 -3.49 1.24 18.52
C SER A 11 -3.72 -0.06 17.75
N LEU A 12 -4.24 -0.01 16.52
CA LEU A 12 -4.48 -1.24 15.76
C LEU A 12 -3.18 -1.78 15.15
N PHE A 13 -2.25 -0.89 14.79
CA PHE A 13 -0.92 -1.30 14.33
C PHE A 13 0.01 -1.71 15.48
N ALA A 14 -0.15 -1.10 16.66
CA ALA A 14 0.50 -1.57 17.88
C ALA A 14 0.01 -2.98 18.28
N LEU A 15 -1.21 -3.37 17.90
CA LEU A 15 -1.69 -4.74 18.05
C LEU A 15 -1.05 -5.73 17.07
N LEU A 16 -0.56 -5.28 15.90
CA LEU A 16 0.20 -6.12 14.97
C LEU A 16 1.72 -6.10 15.25
N ALA A 17 2.24 -4.98 15.75
CA ALA A 17 3.67 -4.82 16.04
C ALA A 17 4.05 -5.03 17.53
N GLY A 18 3.08 -5.00 18.44
CA GLY A 18 3.27 -5.12 19.89
C GLY A 18 2.43 -6.19 20.55
N SER A 19 1.71 -7.01 19.78
CA SER A 19 1.08 -8.19 20.36
C SER A 19 2.18 -9.13 20.82
N LEU A 20 2.16 -9.47 22.09
CA LEU A 20 2.74 -10.73 22.58
C LEU A 20 2.47 -11.75 21.48
N PRO A 21 3.49 -12.45 20.94
CA PRO A 21 3.25 -13.47 19.94
C PRO A 21 2.17 -14.37 20.51
N ALA A 22 1.03 -14.44 19.84
CA ALA A 22 0.06 -15.50 20.13
C ALA A 22 0.91 -16.78 20.15
N PRO A 23 0.87 -17.60 21.22
CA PRO A 23 1.76 -18.73 21.31
C PRO A 23 1.70 -19.44 19.97
N ALA A 24 2.84 -19.81 19.41
CA ALA A 24 2.96 -20.36 18.04
C ALA A 24 1.93 -21.48 17.77
N GLN A 25 1.49 -22.14 18.82
CA GLN A 25 0.43 -23.13 18.82
C GLN A 25 -0.93 -22.54 18.42
N VAL A 26 -1.33 -21.37 18.96
CA VAL A 26 -2.61 -20.72 18.62
C VAL A 26 -2.59 -20.25 17.17
N GLN A 27 -1.49 -19.71 16.71
CA GLN A 27 -1.32 -19.33 15.31
C GLN A 27 -1.45 -20.55 14.39
N ALA A 28 -0.81 -21.66 14.72
CA ALA A 28 -0.89 -22.89 13.94
C ALA A 28 -2.32 -23.47 13.90
N GLU A 29 -3.05 -23.42 15.01
CA GLU A 29 -4.45 -23.86 15.07
C GLU A 29 -5.36 -22.96 14.22
N VAL A 30 -5.17 -21.65 14.28
CA VAL A 30 -5.92 -20.69 13.45
C VAL A 30 -5.62 -20.91 11.96
N GLN A 31 -4.37 -21.09 11.59
CA GLN A 31 -3.97 -21.39 10.21
C GLN A 31 -4.59 -22.71 9.72
N ALA A 32 -4.54 -23.77 10.53
CA ALA A 32 -5.15 -25.06 10.19
C ALA A 32 -6.67 -24.95 9.99
N PHE A 33 -7.35 -24.18 10.84
CA PHE A 33 -8.77 -23.88 10.67
C PHE A 33 -9.05 -23.11 9.38
N GLN A 34 -8.27 -22.06 9.10
CA GLN A 34 -8.41 -21.24 7.87
C GLN A 34 -8.19 -22.09 6.62
N GLN A 35 -7.17 -22.95 6.62
CA GLN A 35 -6.91 -23.89 5.52
C GLN A 35 -8.07 -24.87 5.31
N SER A 36 -8.65 -25.40 6.39
CA SER A 36 -9.79 -26.31 6.29
C SER A 36 -11.07 -25.61 5.79
N ALA A 37 -11.26 -24.36 6.12
CA ALA A 37 -12.38 -23.54 5.63
C ALA A 37 -12.22 -23.20 4.14
N GLY A 38 -10.98 -23.01 3.67
CA GLY A 38 -10.66 -22.68 2.29
C GLY A 38 -11.50 -21.52 1.77
N ASP A 39 -11.98 -21.62 0.53
CA ASP A 39 -12.80 -20.60 -0.13
C ASP A 39 -14.19 -20.40 0.51
N ARG A 40 -14.58 -21.22 1.50
CA ARG A 40 -15.81 -21.03 2.28
C ARG A 40 -15.69 -19.96 3.35
N SER A 41 -14.46 -19.55 3.68
CA SER A 41 -14.21 -18.47 4.63
C SER A 41 -14.91 -17.17 4.18
N ILE A 42 -15.32 -16.36 5.17
CA ILE A 42 -15.93 -15.04 4.90
C ILE A 42 -14.99 -14.10 4.14
N LEU A 43 -13.67 -14.26 4.29
CA LEU A 43 -12.65 -13.52 3.57
C LEU A 43 -12.84 -13.59 2.05
N TYR A 44 -13.31 -14.73 1.53
CA TYR A 44 -13.49 -14.97 0.09
C TYR A 44 -14.94 -14.70 -0.37
N ARG A 45 -15.79 -14.15 0.51
CA ARG A 45 -17.15 -13.75 0.16
C ARG A 45 -17.19 -12.26 -0.13
N GLY A 46 -17.38 -11.91 -1.38
CA GLY A 46 -17.42 -10.50 -1.75
C GLY A 46 -17.51 -10.30 -3.24
N LYS A 47 -17.32 -9.06 -3.64
CA LYS A 47 -17.29 -8.68 -5.04
C LYS A 47 -16.03 -9.25 -5.69
N ARG A 48 -16.20 -9.83 -6.87
CA ARG A 48 -15.08 -10.33 -7.67
C ARG A 48 -14.18 -9.18 -8.10
N GLY A 49 -12.87 -9.38 -7.99
CA GLY A 49 -11.86 -8.44 -8.43
C GLY A 49 -12.00 -8.11 -9.91
N ALA A 50 -11.78 -6.84 -10.24
CA ALA A 50 -11.89 -6.36 -11.61
C ALA A 50 -10.88 -7.06 -12.51
N ARG A 51 -11.32 -7.43 -13.71
CA ARG A 51 -10.46 -7.87 -14.81
C ARG A 51 -10.36 -6.74 -15.82
N TYR A 52 -9.16 -6.29 -16.05
CA TYR A 52 -8.89 -5.24 -17.03
C TYR A 52 -8.59 -5.89 -18.38
N THR A 53 -9.53 -5.75 -19.32
CA THR A 53 -9.37 -6.20 -20.70
C THR A 53 -8.85 -5.10 -21.63
N ILE A 54 -8.42 -3.99 -21.03
CA ILE A 54 -7.96 -2.80 -21.74
C ILE A 54 -6.55 -3.05 -22.25
N LEU A 55 -6.32 -2.85 -23.55
CA LEU A 55 -4.97 -2.83 -24.10
C LEU A 55 -4.27 -1.56 -23.61
N ALA A 56 -3.30 -1.75 -22.72
CA ALA A 56 -2.52 -0.67 -22.11
C ALA A 56 -1.14 -1.15 -21.71
N ASN A 57 -0.15 -0.27 -21.73
CA ASN A 57 1.17 -0.55 -21.18
C ASN A 57 1.13 -0.53 -19.65
N GLY A 58 1.78 -1.52 -19.02
CA GLY A 58 1.80 -1.69 -17.56
C GLY A 58 0.58 -2.44 -17.04
N HIS A 59 0.27 -2.24 -15.78
CA HIS A 59 -0.79 -2.95 -15.07
C HIS A 59 -1.40 -2.06 -13.97
N PRO A 60 -2.64 -2.35 -13.49
CA PRO A 60 -3.32 -1.55 -12.47
C PRO A 60 -2.78 -1.74 -11.05
N TYR A 61 -2.03 -2.81 -10.79
CA TYR A 61 -1.63 -3.22 -9.45
C TYR A 61 -0.52 -2.35 -8.86
N TRP A 62 -0.39 -2.35 -7.53
CA TRP A 62 0.53 -1.55 -6.74
C TRP A 62 1.99 -1.69 -7.21
N ALA A 63 2.58 -2.86 -7.06
CA ALA A 63 3.98 -3.12 -7.39
C ALA A 63 4.14 -4.04 -8.60
N GLN A 64 3.48 -5.18 -8.60
CA GLN A 64 3.58 -6.22 -9.61
C GLN A 64 2.22 -6.89 -9.88
N PRO A 65 2.04 -7.57 -11.03
CA PRO A 65 0.77 -8.21 -11.37
C PRO A 65 0.41 -9.41 -10.51
N GLY A 66 1.41 -10.07 -9.90
CA GLY A 66 1.23 -11.27 -9.09
C GLY A 66 0.71 -10.98 -7.68
N PHE A 67 0.18 -12.02 -7.04
CA PHE A 67 -0.18 -12.01 -5.63
C PHE A 67 1.03 -12.42 -4.80
N GLU A 68 1.23 -11.76 -3.68
CA GLU A 68 2.24 -12.09 -2.67
C GLU A 68 1.57 -12.55 -1.39
N ARG A 69 2.28 -13.38 -0.62
CA ARG A 69 1.79 -13.86 0.67
C ARG A 69 1.88 -12.76 1.72
N GLY A 70 0.84 -12.69 2.55
CA GLY A 70 0.77 -11.74 3.66
C GLY A 70 -0.32 -12.10 4.64
N ASP A 71 -0.37 -11.37 5.74
CA ASP A 71 -1.38 -11.52 6.77
C ASP A 71 -2.37 -10.35 6.65
N ILE A 72 -3.66 -10.61 6.87
CA ILE A 72 -4.70 -9.60 6.72
C ILE A 72 -5.69 -9.63 7.88
N VAL A 73 -6.02 -8.45 8.39
CA VAL A 73 -7.16 -8.25 9.28
C VAL A 73 -8.39 -7.97 8.41
N PHE A 74 -9.38 -8.86 8.48
CA PHE A 74 -10.63 -8.72 7.75
C PHE A 74 -11.82 -8.90 8.70
N GLU A 75 -12.70 -7.90 8.77
CA GLU A 75 -13.84 -7.88 9.69
C GLU A 75 -13.47 -8.25 11.14
N GLY A 76 -12.31 -7.74 11.60
CA GLY A 76 -11.81 -7.96 12.95
C GLY A 76 -11.11 -9.31 13.20
N ASN A 77 -11.04 -10.18 12.20
CA ASN A 77 -10.33 -11.46 12.28
C ASN A 77 -8.99 -11.38 11.54
N LEU A 78 -7.96 -12.01 12.09
CA LEU A 78 -6.64 -12.10 11.45
C LEU A 78 -6.56 -13.40 10.63
N TYR A 79 -6.18 -13.25 9.37
CA TYR A 79 -5.93 -14.33 8.41
C TYR A 79 -4.46 -14.34 8.05
N TYR A 80 -3.83 -15.50 8.09
CA TYR A 80 -2.41 -15.68 7.84
C TYR A 80 -2.15 -16.26 6.46
N ASP A 81 -0.98 -15.89 5.91
CA ASP A 81 -0.46 -16.47 4.67
C ASP A 81 -1.46 -16.44 3.49
N VAL A 82 -2.13 -15.32 3.35
CA VAL A 82 -3.14 -15.08 2.32
C VAL A 82 -2.46 -14.49 1.07
N PRO A 83 -2.80 -14.95 -0.16
CA PRO A 83 -2.29 -14.32 -1.38
C PRO A 83 -3.02 -12.98 -1.61
N ILE A 84 -2.28 -11.87 -1.47
CA ILE A 84 -2.80 -10.50 -1.49
C ILE A 84 -2.13 -9.70 -2.61
N ASN A 85 -2.87 -8.80 -3.23
CA ASN A 85 -2.36 -7.71 -4.06
C ASN A 85 -3.21 -6.46 -3.84
N ILE A 86 -2.77 -5.30 -4.34
CA ILE A 86 -3.53 -4.06 -4.31
C ILE A 86 -3.79 -3.62 -5.75
N ASP A 87 -5.05 -3.42 -6.08
CA ASP A 87 -5.45 -2.69 -7.27
C ASP A 87 -5.29 -1.18 -6.99
N ALA A 88 -4.21 -0.60 -7.49
CA ALA A 88 -3.89 0.80 -7.28
C ALA A 88 -4.70 1.75 -8.19
N LEU A 89 -5.40 1.23 -9.21
CA LEU A 89 -6.35 1.99 -10.01
C LEU A 89 -7.69 2.12 -9.29
N ALA A 90 -8.23 0.99 -8.77
CA ALA A 90 -9.50 0.95 -8.08
C ALA A 90 -9.41 1.25 -6.58
N GLN A 91 -8.19 1.29 -6.00
CA GLN A 91 -7.94 1.43 -4.57
C GLN A 91 -8.66 0.35 -3.75
N ARG A 92 -8.43 -0.91 -4.14
CA ARG A 92 -8.99 -2.09 -3.48
C ARG A 92 -7.87 -3.10 -3.18
N ALA A 93 -7.92 -3.74 -2.03
CA ALA A 93 -7.12 -4.92 -1.81
C ALA A 93 -7.78 -6.11 -2.50
N LEU A 94 -6.98 -7.00 -3.01
CA LEU A 94 -7.42 -8.20 -3.72
C LEU A 94 -6.88 -9.42 -2.99
N VAL A 95 -7.74 -10.36 -2.70
CA VAL A 95 -7.37 -11.67 -2.14
C VAL A 95 -7.68 -12.74 -3.17
N GLN A 96 -6.68 -13.54 -3.54
CA GLN A 96 -6.86 -14.60 -4.52
C GLN A 96 -7.50 -15.83 -3.86
N LEU A 97 -8.49 -16.43 -4.52
CA LEU A 97 -9.07 -17.70 -4.10
C LEU A 97 -8.05 -18.82 -4.32
N GLN A 98 -8.15 -19.88 -3.48
CA GLN A 98 -7.30 -21.05 -3.62
C GLN A 98 -7.58 -21.75 -4.96
N ASP A 99 -6.51 -22.18 -5.61
CA ASP A 99 -6.57 -22.92 -6.89
C ASP A 99 -7.42 -22.26 -7.98
N SER A 100 -7.55 -20.93 -7.93
CA SER A 100 -8.39 -20.16 -8.83
C SER A 100 -7.68 -18.90 -9.35
N PRO A 101 -7.89 -18.51 -10.62
CA PRO A 101 -7.39 -17.25 -11.14
C PRO A 101 -8.23 -16.05 -10.69
N PHE A 102 -9.27 -16.26 -9.87
CA PHE A 102 -10.15 -15.22 -9.40
C PHE A 102 -9.71 -14.65 -8.07
N SER A 103 -10.06 -13.41 -7.84
CA SER A 103 -9.85 -12.71 -6.58
C SER A 103 -11.13 -12.03 -6.12
N VAL A 104 -11.16 -11.73 -4.84
CA VAL A 104 -12.21 -10.94 -4.19
C VAL A 104 -11.66 -9.57 -3.84
N GLU A 105 -12.45 -8.52 -4.09
CA GLU A 105 -12.14 -7.15 -3.68
C GLU A 105 -12.48 -6.93 -2.21
N LEU A 106 -11.54 -6.32 -1.50
CA LEU A 106 -11.72 -5.86 -0.13
C LEU A 106 -11.60 -4.34 -0.08
N THR A 107 -12.47 -3.72 0.70
CA THR A 107 -12.45 -2.27 0.91
C THR A 107 -11.60 -1.88 2.13
N PRO A 108 -11.15 -0.62 2.23
CA PRO A 108 -10.41 -0.17 3.39
C PRO A 108 -11.14 -0.35 4.72
N GLU A 109 -12.48 -0.33 4.71
CA GLU A 109 -13.29 -0.44 5.92
C GLU A 109 -13.32 -1.87 6.46
N ASN A 110 -13.39 -2.87 5.57
CA ASN A 110 -13.45 -4.27 6.00
C ASN A 110 -12.06 -4.94 6.10
N ALA A 111 -11.04 -4.35 5.48
CA ALA A 111 -9.64 -4.77 5.55
C ALA A 111 -8.76 -3.61 6.05
N PRO A 112 -8.83 -3.25 7.34
CA PRO A 112 -8.15 -2.06 7.88
C PRO A 112 -6.62 -2.18 7.91
N ALA A 113 -6.06 -3.39 7.89
CA ALA A 113 -4.62 -3.59 7.89
C ALA A 113 -4.24 -4.95 7.27
N PHE A 114 -3.10 -4.99 6.59
CA PHE A 114 -2.48 -6.22 6.08
C PHE A 114 -0.99 -6.02 5.82
N THR A 115 -0.29 -7.13 5.61
CA THR A 115 1.10 -7.15 5.14
C THR A 115 1.18 -7.74 3.73
N ILE A 116 2.17 -7.33 2.96
CA ILE A 116 2.59 -7.98 1.71
C ILE A 116 4.12 -8.00 1.74
N GLY A 117 4.73 -9.18 1.80
CA GLY A 117 6.16 -9.30 2.06
C GLY A 117 6.54 -8.54 3.33
N ASP A 118 7.52 -7.65 3.26
CA ASP A 118 7.95 -6.79 4.39
C ASP A 118 7.14 -5.48 4.49
N GLY A 119 6.19 -5.25 3.61
CA GLY A 119 5.38 -4.03 3.59
C GLY A 119 4.18 -4.13 4.52
N HIS A 120 3.92 -3.06 5.29
CA HIS A 120 2.76 -2.90 6.14
C HIS A 120 1.78 -1.92 5.51
N PHE A 121 0.53 -2.30 5.39
CA PHE A 121 -0.51 -1.51 4.73
C PHE A 121 -1.68 -1.24 5.65
N VAL A 122 -2.23 -0.04 5.52
CA VAL A 122 -3.44 0.37 6.23
C VAL A 122 -4.51 0.84 5.25
N GLY A 123 -5.74 0.45 5.54
CA GLY A 123 -6.93 0.91 4.85
C GLY A 123 -7.40 2.27 5.39
N ILE A 124 -7.60 3.21 4.49
CA ILE A 124 -8.09 4.55 4.79
C ILE A 124 -9.48 4.69 4.18
N GLY A 125 -10.49 4.75 5.04
CA GLY A 125 -11.86 5.01 4.63
C GLY A 125 -12.13 6.45 4.21
N PRO A 126 -13.33 6.75 3.71
CA PRO A 126 -13.72 8.08 3.26
C PRO A 126 -13.70 9.10 4.42
N GLY A 127 -13.30 10.34 4.12
CA GLY A 127 -13.28 11.45 5.08
C GLY A 127 -12.11 11.44 6.07
N GLY A 128 -11.13 10.55 5.90
CA GLY A 128 -9.89 10.53 6.67
C GLY A 128 -8.93 11.67 6.33
N ALA A 129 -7.87 11.82 7.13
CA ALA A 129 -6.81 12.80 6.89
C ALA A 129 -5.91 12.42 5.69
N LEU A 130 -5.94 11.17 5.26
CA LEU A 130 -5.24 10.63 4.09
C LEU A 130 -6.24 10.32 2.97
N PRO A 131 -5.77 10.21 1.72
CA PRO A 131 -6.62 9.75 0.63
C PRO A 131 -7.22 8.38 0.91
N GLU A 132 -8.49 8.19 0.51
CA GLU A 132 -9.17 6.89 0.57
C GLU A 132 -8.40 5.83 -0.22
N GLY A 133 -8.38 4.61 0.29
CA GLY A 133 -7.68 3.47 -0.30
C GLY A 133 -6.68 2.86 0.66
N PHE A 134 -5.55 2.40 0.14
CA PHE A 134 -4.52 1.75 0.92
C PHE A 134 -3.22 2.53 0.88
N SER A 135 -2.55 2.60 2.01
CA SER A 135 -1.24 3.25 2.13
C SER A 135 -0.24 2.32 2.83
N GLU A 136 0.97 2.23 2.29
CA GLU A 136 2.08 1.59 2.95
C GLU A 136 2.59 2.49 4.08
N VAL A 137 2.89 1.89 5.23
CA VAL A 137 3.32 2.61 6.44
C VAL A 137 4.76 2.26 6.75
N PHE A 138 5.57 3.27 7.01
CA PHE A 138 6.95 3.13 7.49
C PHE A 138 7.07 3.68 8.90
N GLY A 139 7.86 3.00 9.74
CA GLY A 139 8.18 3.38 11.11
C GLY A 139 7.33 2.66 12.17
N ASP A 140 7.99 2.27 13.26
CA ASP A 140 7.40 1.49 14.37
C ASP A 140 7.19 2.36 15.64
N GLY A 141 7.59 3.62 15.58
CA GLY A 141 7.54 4.57 16.71
C GLY A 141 6.29 5.45 16.71
N PRO A 142 6.34 6.59 17.43
CA PRO A 142 5.24 7.54 17.50
C PRO A 142 5.02 8.33 16.20
N VAL A 143 6.02 8.38 15.32
CA VAL A 143 5.99 9.07 14.04
C VAL A 143 6.02 8.08 12.88
N HIS A 144 5.26 8.35 11.85
CA HIS A 144 5.14 7.44 10.70
C HIS A 144 5.22 8.20 9.38
N VAL A 145 5.64 7.51 8.34
CA VAL A 145 5.47 7.96 6.95
C VAL A 145 4.48 7.03 6.28
N TYR A 146 3.50 7.62 5.61
CA TYR A 146 2.50 6.92 4.79
C TYR A 146 2.81 7.18 3.32
N LYS A 147 2.91 6.11 2.55
CA LYS A 147 3.05 6.16 1.10
C LYS A 147 1.75 5.70 0.46
N HIS A 148 1.05 6.63 -0.14
CA HIS A 148 -0.14 6.34 -0.93
C HIS A 148 0.24 6.24 -2.40
N VAL A 149 -0.07 5.10 -3.04
CA VAL A 149 0.16 4.88 -4.46
C VAL A 149 -1.18 4.71 -5.15
N TYR A 150 -1.38 5.47 -6.21
CA TYR A 150 -2.52 5.26 -7.09
C TYR A 150 -2.07 5.27 -8.55
N LYS A 151 -2.84 4.63 -9.38
CA LYS A 151 -2.62 4.60 -10.82
C LYS A 151 -3.76 5.28 -11.55
N LEU A 152 -3.43 5.88 -12.68
CA LEU A 152 -4.38 6.49 -13.59
C LEU A 152 -4.23 5.83 -14.94
N LEU A 153 -5.34 5.53 -15.60
CA LEU A 153 -5.30 5.11 -16.99
C LEU A 153 -5.23 6.38 -17.85
N SER A 154 -4.06 6.65 -18.39
CA SER A 154 -3.81 7.78 -19.28
C SER A 154 -3.82 7.31 -20.72
N SER A 155 -4.31 8.16 -21.63
CA SER A 155 -4.23 7.95 -23.08
C SER A 155 -3.22 8.93 -23.66
N ASN A 156 -2.41 8.48 -24.61
CA ASN A 156 -1.63 9.38 -25.44
C ASN A 156 -2.56 9.98 -26.50
N THR A 157 -2.43 11.26 -26.72
CA THR A 157 -3.18 11.97 -27.78
C THR A 157 -2.41 12.05 -29.10
N GLN A 158 -1.18 11.57 -29.10
CA GLN A 158 -0.30 11.56 -30.25
C GLN A 158 0.34 10.17 -30.40
N ASN A 159 0.60 9.77 -31.64
CA ASN A 159 1.38 8.57 -31.94
C ASN A 159 2.89 8.83 -31.68
N VAL A 160 3.72 7.81 -31.89
CA VAL A 160 5.18 7.89 -31.73
C VAL A 160 5.82 8.93 -32.65
N ASN A 161 5.15 9.35 -33.72
CA ASN A 161 5.61 10.35 -34.68
C ASN A 161 5.11 11.76 -34.36
N GLY A 162 4.31 11.91 -33.28
CA GLY A 162 3.75 13.20 -32.86
C GLY A 162 2.44 13.60 -33.53
N ASP A 163 1.85 12.73 -34.38
CA ASP A 163 0.58 13.01 -35.03
C ASP A 163 -0.60 12.78 -34.08
N PRO A 164 -1.70 13.53 -34.21
CA PRO A 164 -2.89 13.31 -33.40
C PRO A 164 -3.46 11.89 -33.61
N ILE A 165 -3.74 11.20 -32.50
CA ILE A 165 -4.40 9.88 -32.56
C ILE A 165 -5.86 10.11 -32.96
N GLY A 166 -6.20 9.73 -34.12
CA GLY A 166 -7.54 9.91 -34.74
C GLY A 166 -7.45 9.71 -36.23
N TYR A 167 -6.27 9.71 -36.77
CA TYR A 167 -6.03 9.30 -38.14
C TYR A 167 -5.89 7.78 -38.17
N TYR A 168 -6.83 7.11 -38.85
CA TYR A 168 -6.78 5.67 -39.06
C TYR A 168 -5.68 5.35 -40.05
N ASP A 169 -4.54 4.90 -39.56
CA ASP A 169 -3.49 4.28 -40.36
C ASP A 169 -3.52 2.77 -40.16
N PRO A 170 -3.87 1.97 -41.17
CA PRO A 170 -3.95 0.53 -41.05
C PRO A 170 -2.60 -0.15 -40.74
N ASP A 171 -1.47 0.52 -40.97
CA ASP A 171 -0.14 0.02 -40.65
C ASP A 171 0.26 0.24 -39.18
N TYR A 172 -0.43 1.10 -38.44
CA TYR A 172 -0.21 1.41 -37.02
C TYR A 172 -1.14 0.63 -36.06
N ARG A 173 -1.51 -0.58 -36.40
CA ARG A 173 -2.45 -1.42 -35.61
C ARG A 173 -1.96 -1.76 -34.20
N ASN A 174 -0.72 -1.48 -33.85
CA ASN A 174 -0.08 -1.92 -32.59
C ASN A 174 0.31 -0.77 -31.66
N ASP A 175 -0.05 0.48 -31.95
CA ASP A 175 0.24 1.59 -31.04
C ASP A 175 -0.62 1.48 -29.79
N VAL A 176 0.00 1.08 -28.70
CA VAL A 176 -0.66 1.11 -27.39
C VAL A 176 -0.78 2.57 -26.97
N THR A 177 -1.97 3.12 -27.15
CA THR A 177 -2.26 4.53 -26.84
C THR A 177 -2.56 4.79 -25.37
N ARG A 178 -2.66 3.73 -24.56
CA ARG A 178 -3.01 3.79 -23.13
C ARG A 178 -1.87 3.25 -22.27
N HIS A 179 -1.70 3.84 -21.09
CA HIS A 179 -0.74 3.36 -20.11
C HIS A 179 -1.21 3.62 -18.68
N PHE A 180 -0.79 2.79 -17.74
CA PHE A 180 -1.04 2.99 -16.32
C PHE A 180 0.04 3.93 -15.74
N ALA A 181 -0.33 5.21 -15.59
CA ALA A 181 0.54 6.21 -14.98
C ALA A 181 0.50 6.09 -13.46
N ILE A 182 1.67 5.79 -12.86
CA ILE A 182 1.81 5.69 -11.41
C ILE A 182 1.99 7.07 -10.77
N ARG A 183 1.35 7.26 -9.62
CA ARG A 183 1.50 8.42 -8.74
C ARG A 183 1.78 7.95 -7.32
N LYS A 184 2.82 8.53 -6.69
CA LYS A 184 3.19 8.27 -5.31
C LYS A 184 3.08 9.56 -4.51
N VAL A 185 2.38 9.53 -3.39
CA VAL A 185 2.21 10.66 -2.48
C VAL A 185 2.60 10.23 -1.09
N TYR A 186 3.39 11.06 -0.42
CA TYR A 186 3.89 10.77 0.91
C TYR A 186 3.33 11.75 1.93
N TYR A 187 2.99 11.20 3.09
CA TYR A 187 2.48 11.95 4.24
C TYR A 187 3.31 11.57 5.46
N PHE A 188 3.61 12.56 6.28
CA PHE A 188 4.22 12.40 7.58
C PHE A 188 3.13 12.53 8.65
N ARG A 189 3.10 11.62 9.60
CA ARG A 189 2.29 11.69 10.81
C ARG A 189 3.22 11.97 11.97
N ASP A 190 3.00 13.08 12.67
CA ASP A 190 3.74 13.45 13.89
C ASP A 190 3.27 12.65 15.12
N ALA A 191 3.96 12.84 16.25
CA ALA A 191 3.63 12.18 17.51
C ALA A 191 2.27 12.58 18.06
N GLU A 192 1.79 13.77 17.72
CA GLU A 192 0.47 14.32 18.10
C GLU A 192 -0.66 13.79 17.19
N GLY A 193 -0.31 13.07 16.11
CA GLY A 193 -1.26 12.47 15.18
C GLY A 193 -1.65 13.36 14.00
N ASN A 194 -0.99 14.50 13.80
CA ASN A 194 -1.28 15.39 12.68
C ASN A 194 -0.60 14.88 11.40
N PHE A 195 -1.29 15.02 10.27
CA PHE A 195 -0.77 14.63 8.98
C PHE A 195 -0.30 15.82 8.17
N SER A 196 0.87 15.70 7.55
CA SER A 196 1.41 16.69 6.63
C SER A 196 1.93 16.01 5.36
N ARG A 197 1.49 16.50 4.20
CA ARG A 197 2.01 16.04 2.91
C ARG A 197 3.40 16.61 2.69
N PHE A 198 4.33 15.79 2.19
CA PHE A 198 5.67 16.25 1.86
C PHE A 198 6.15 15.72 0.49
N LYS A 199 7.12 16.43 -0.08
CA LYS A 199 7.79 16.03 -1.32
C LYS A 199 9.30 16.12 -1.12
N GLY A 200 9.97 14.99 -1.36
CA GLY A 200 11.44 14.91 -1.39
C GLY A 200 12.09 14.85 0.00
N ARG A 201 13.36 14.48 -0.05
CA ARG A 201 14.19 14.11 1.10
C ARG A 201 14.32 15.24 2.13
N SER A 202 14.58 16.45 1.68
CA SER A 202 14.77 17.61 2.57
C SER A 202 13.47 18.03 3.28
N ALA A 203 12.31 17.79 2.66
CA ALA A 203 11.02 18.11 3.26
C ALA A 203 10.70 17.16 4.41
N LEU A 204 11.05 15.86 4.29
CA LEU A 204 10.89 14.91 5.39
C LEU A 204 11.80 15.27 6.57
N ILE A 205 13.09 15.55 6.33
CA ILE A 205 14.01 15.90 7.43
C ILE A 205 13.54 17.16 8.16
N ARG A 206 12.86 18.11 7.49
CA ARG A 206 12.34 19.32 8.13
C ARG A 206 11.23 19.07 9.15
N GLN A 207 10.60 17.91 9.14
CA GLN A 207 9.56 17.53 10.10
C GLN A 207 10.12 17.27 11.51
N PHE A 208 11.42 17.01 11.65
CA PHE A 208 12.07 16.65 12.89
C PHE A 208 12.83 17.84 13.51
N GLN A 209 12.99 17.82 14.83
CA GLN A 209 13.76 18.84 15.56
C GLN A 209 15.26 18.63 15.34
N ASP A 210 15.76 17.40 15.46
CA ASP A 210 17.19 17.05 15.36
C ASP A 210 17.68 16.90 13.92
N ARG A 211 17.35 17.85 13.07
CA ARG A 211 17.62 17.84 11.63
C ARG A 211 19.10 17.64 11.28
N LYS A 212 20.00 18.19 12.13
CA LYS A 212 21.46 18.13 11.89
C LYS A 212 21.96 16.70 12.07
N ARG A 213 21.57 16.05 13.17
CA ARG A 213 21.92 14.65 13.49
C ARG A 213 21.38 13.72 12.41
N ILE A 214 20.07 13.78 12.14
CA ILE A 214 19.40 12.96 11.12
C ILE A 214 20.08 13.10 9.75
N ARG A 215 20.46 14.33 9.34
CA ARG A 215 21.19 14.54 8.07
C ARG A 215 22.56 13.86 8.05
N GLN A 216 23.27 13.85 9.16
CA GLN A 216 24.58 13.20 9.26
C GLN A 216 24.43 11.68 9.15
N ASP A 217 23.49 11.09 9.87
CA ASP A 217 23.24 9.65 9.89
C ASP A 217 22.81 9.15 8.51
N VAL A 218 21.81 9.81 7.92
CA VAL A 218 21.33 9.45 6.59
C VAL A 218 22.40 9.64 5.51
N LYS A 219 23.25 10.68 5.62
CA LYS A 219 24.38 10.87 4.72
C LYS A 219 25.41 9.74 4.85
N ALA A 220 25.62 9.21 6.05
CA ALA A 220 26.50 8.05 6.26
C ALA A 220 25.93 6.79 5.59
N ILE A 221 24.61 6.58 5.66
CA ILE A 221 23.91 5.48 4.98
C ILE A 221 24.01 5.65 3.45
N GLN A 222 23.75 6.85 2.92
CA GLN A 222 23.85 7.13 1.50
C GLN A 222 25.25 6.92 0.91
N ARG A 223 26.31 7.17 1.67
CA ARG A 223 27.69 6.88 1.23
C ARG A 223 27.92 5.37 1.03
N ARG A 224 27.25 4.52 1.81
CA ARG A 224 27.35 3.06 1.72
C ARG A 224 26.41 2.48 0.67
N GLN A 225 25.29 3.18 0.42
CA GLN A 225 24.23 2.82 -0.53
C GLN A 225 23.89 4.03 -1.40
N PRO A 226 24.67 4.31 -2.47
CA PRO A 226 24.44 5.49 -3.34
C PRO A 226 23.06 5.52 -3.98
N ASP A 227 22.54 4.34 -4.35
CA ASP A 227 21.25 4.16 -5.04
C ASP A 227 20.06 3.97 -4.07
N LEU A 228 20.19 4.50 -2.84
CA LEU A 228 19.13 4.41 -1.82
C LEU A 228 17.80 4.95 -2.37
N SER A 229 16.79 4.08 -2.43
CA SER A 229 15.45 4.44 -2.88
C SER A 229 14.84 5.52 -1.97
N PHE A 230 13.77 6.18 -2.42
CA PHE A 230 13.10 7.18 -1.58
C PHE A 230 12.39 6.52 -0.39
N ASP A 231 11.89 5.31 -0.56
CA ASP A 231 11.24 4.53 0.51
C ASP A 231 12.26 4.13 1.59
N ASP A 232 13.42 3.62 1.19
CA ASP A 232 14.49 3.26 2.13
C ASP A 232 15.07 4.50 2.81
N PHE A 233 15.13 5.63 2.10
CA PHE A 233 15.48 6.90 2.71
C PHE A 233 14.48 7.29 3.81
N CYS A 234 13.17 7.14 3.57
CA CYS A 234 12.15 7.40 4.59
C CYS A 234 12.34 6.50 5.82
N LYS A 235 12.56 5.20 5.60
CA LYS A 235 12.85 4.23 6.68
C LYS A 235 14.11 4.61 7.47
N ALA A 236 15.18 5.01 6.79
CA ALA A 236 16.43 5.44 7.42
C ALA A 236 16.27 6.71 8.27
N VAL A 237 15.50 7.68 7.79
CA VAL A 237 15.18 8.92 8.54
C VAL A 237 14.39 8.59 9.80
N LEU A 238 13.36 7.75 9.70
CA LEU A 238 12.54 7.33 10.85
C LEU A 238 13.37 6.57 11.87
N HIS A 239 14.21 5.64 11.43
CA HIS A 239 15.11 4.89 12.31
C HIS A 239 16.08 5.82 13.05
N SER A 240 16.71 6.77 12.34
CA SER A 240 17.59 7.76 12.98
C SER A 240 16.83 8.66 13.97
N ALA A 241 15.58 9.00 13.70
CA ALA A 241 14.77 9.86 14.56
C ALA A 241 14.31 9.14 15.85
N ALA A 242 14.26 7.81 15.85
CA ALA A 242 13.86 7.00 16.98
C ALA A 242 15.00 6.75 18.01
N GLN A 243 16.25 7.06 17.67
CA GLN A 243 17.44 6.96 18.52
C GLN A 243 17.65 8.27 19.31
#